data_91eac50e856dfa59b45dd9fea9525945
#
_entry.id   91eac50e856dfa59b45dd9fea9525945
#
_cell.length_a   1.000
_cell.length_b   1.000
_cell.length_c   1.000
_cell.angle_alpha   90.00
_cell.angle_beta   90.00
_cell.angle_gamma   90.00
#
_symmetry.space_group_name_H-M   'P 1'
#
loop_
_entity.id
_entity.type
_entity.pdbx_description
1 polymer ?
#
loop_
_entity_poly.entity_id
_entity_poly.type
_entity_poly.pdbx_seq_one_letter_code
_entity_poly.pdbx_strand_id
1 'polypeptide(L)' 'MQVIVAERIKELMKEENLNQVRLAEKIGVKQNTISAWLSGKKEPCITSLWKLADFFDVSVDYIIGRK' A
#
# COMPACT_ATOMS: atom_id res chain seq x y z
N MET A 1 -16.02 3.53 -10.68
CA MET A 1 -15.60 3.11 -9.33
C MET A 1 -14.28 3.77 -9.00
N GLN A 2 -14.17 4.33 -7.82
CA GLN A 2 -12.95 5.02 -7.41
C GLN A 2 -12.07 4.08 -6.58
N VAL A 3 -10.79 4.01 -6.96
CA VAL A 3 -9.81 3.20 -6.22
C VAL A 3 -9.21 4.08 -5.13
N ILE A 4 -9.24 3.61 -3.89
CA ILE A 4 -8.78 4.38 -2.73
C ILE A 4 -7.51 3.79 -2.13
N VAL A 5 -6.65 3.23 -2.98
CA VAL A 5 -5.43 2.53 -2.54
C VAL A 5 -4.56 3.41 -1.64
N ALA A 6 -4.31 4.65 -2.05
CA ALA A 6 -3.43 5.54 -1.28
C ALA A 6 -3.93 5.72 0.14
N GLU A 7 -5.22 5.95 0.30
CA GLU A 7 -5.81 6.16 1.62
C GLU A 7 -5.74 4.92 2.49
N ARG A 8 -6.02 3.76 1.89
CA ARG A 8 -5.94 2.49 2.62
C ARG A 8 -4.53 2.19 3.09
N ILE A 9 -3.54 2.41 2.21
CA ILE A 9 -2.14 2.19 2.58
C ILE A 9 -1.75 3.12 3.73
N LYS A 10 -2.16 4.38 3.67
CA LYS A 10 -1.88 5.34 4.76
C LYS A 10 -2.46 4.87 6.08
N GLU A 11 -3.71 4.40 6.06
CA GLU A 11 -4.36 3.90 7.27
C GLU A 11 -3.62 2.69 7.84
N LEU A 12 -3.26 1.74 6.98
CA LEU A 12 -2.55 0.54 7.41
C LEU A 12 -1.17 0.87 7.97
N MET A 13 -0.45 1.79 7.34
CA MET A 13 0.85 2.24 7.83
C MET A 13 0.71 2.87 9.22
N LYS A 14 -0.32 3.67 9.41
CA LYS A 14 -0.56 4.33 10.69
C LYS A 14 -0.86 3.31 11.78
N GLU A 15 -1.68 2.33 11.49
CA GLU A 15 -2.00 1.27 12.45
C GLU A 15 -0.76 0.50 12.89
N GLU A 16 0.17 0.27 11.96
CA GLU A 16 1.39 -0.49 12.24
C GLU A 16 2.57 0.40 12.62
N ASN A 17 2.36 1.72 12.74
CA ASN A 17 3.42 2.68 13.06
C ASN A 17 4.60 2.61 12.08
N LEU A 18 4.30 2.45 10.79
CA LEU A 18 5.30 2.36 9.75
C LEU A 18 5.47 3.68 9.01
N ASN A 19 6.70 4.02 8.67
CA ASN A 19 6.97 5.12 7.74
C ASN A 19 7.25 4.53 6.35
N GLN A 20 7.45 5.41 5.36
CA GLN A 20 7.64 4.99 3.98
C GLN A 20 8.88 4.12 3.80
N VAL A 21 9.96 4.48 4.48
CA VAL A 21 11.22 3.73 4.38
C VAL A 21 11.04 2.31 4.92
N ARG A 22 10.40 2.19 6.06
CA ARG A 22 10.16 0.88 6.67
C ARG A 22 9.25 0.01 5.82
N LEU A 23 8.18 0.57 5.31
CA LEU A 23 7.28 -0.18 4.45
C LEU A 23 8.00 -0.64 3.18
N ALA A 24 8.79 0.24 2.58
CA ALA A 24 9.55 -0.11 1.38
C ALA A 24 10.49 -1.29 1.65
N GLU A 25 11.18 -1.29 2.78
CA GLU A 25 12.06 -2.38 3.17
C GLU A 25 11.28 -3.69 3.36
N LYS A 26 10.12 -3.62 3.99
CA LYS A 26 9.33 -4.80 4.31
C LYS A 26 8.79 -5.50 3.07
N ILE A 27 8.39 -4.75 2.07
CA ILE A 27 7.81 -5.34 0.86
C ILE A 27 8.77 -5.35 -0.33
N GLY A 28 10.01 -4.88 -0.14
CA GLY A 28 11.05 -4.99 -1.16
C GLY A 28 10.91 -4.06 -2.34
N VAL A 29 10.43 -2.83 -2.11
CA VAL A 29 10.36 -1.81 -3.15
C VAL A 29 11.13 -0.57 -2.69
N LYS A 30 11.29 0.41 -3.59
CA LYS A 30 11.99 1.65 -3.26
C LYS A 30 11.03 2.60 -2.53
N GLN A 31 11.58 3.46 -1.68
CA GLN A 31 10.80 4.48 -1.00
C GLN A 31 10.05 5.38 -1.99
N ASN A 32 10.70 5.73 -3.11
CA ASN A 32 10.06 6.55 -4.13
C ASN A 32 8.79 5.90 -4.68
N THR A 33 8.79 4.57 -4.77
CA THR A 33 7.62 3.81 -5.20
C THR A 33 6.47 3.98 -4.20
N ILE A 34 6.78 3.83 -2.90
CA ILE A 34 5.78 4.04 -1.86
C ILE A 34 5.24 5.47 -1.92
N SER A 35 6.13 6.45 -2.05
CA SER A 35 5.73 7.85 -2.12
C SER A 35 4.78 8.12 -3.29
N ALA A 36 5.06 7.52 -4.45
CA ALA A 36 4.20 7.66 -5.62
C ALA A 36 2.81 7.07 -5.39
N TRP A 37 2.74 5.93 -4.70
CA TRP A 37 1.45 5.33 -4.35
C TRP A 37 0.66 6.22 -3.39
N LEU A 38 1.32 6.76 -2.37
CA LEU A 38 0.64 7.59 -1.37
C LEU A 38 0.17 8.93 -1.93
N SER A 39 0.87 9.46 -2.92
CA SER A 39 0.49 10.72 -3.56
C SER A 39 -0.54 10.54 -4.67
N GLY A 40 -0.81 9.30 -5.05
CA GLY A 40 -1.75 9.02 -6.13
C GLY A 40 -1.16 9.15 -7.52
N LYS A 41 0.14 9.39 -7.65
CA LYS A 41 0.79 9.49 -8.96
C LYS A 41 0.85 8.17 -9.69
N LYS A 42 1.01 7.09 -8.94
CA LYS A 42 1.02 5.73 -9.49
C LYS A 42 0.24 4.81 -8.58
N GLU A 43 -0.31 3.77 -9.17
CA GLU A 43 -0.98 2.74 -8.40
C GLU A 43 -0.09 1.50 -8.31
N PRO A 44 -0.15 0.76 -7.20
CA PRO A 44 0.59 -0.50 -7.11
C PRO A 44 0.15 -1.47 -8.19
N CYS A 45 1.10 -2.19 -8.80
CA CYS A 45 0.75 -3.27 -9.73
C CYS A 45 0.19 -4.45 -8.94
N ILE A 46 -0.33 -5.44 -9.65
CA ILE A 46 -0.95 -6.61 -9.02
C ILE A 46 -0.01 -7.30 -8.04
N THR A 47 1.25 -7.48 -8.45
CA THR A 47 2.24 -8.11 -7.57
C THR A 47 2.46 -7.31 -6.29
N SER A 48 2.55 -5.98 -6.42
CA SER A 48 2.74 -5.11 -5.26
C SER A 48 1.52 -5.11 -4.36
N LEU A 49 0.32 -5.11 -4.95
CA LEU A 49 -0.92 -5.21 -4.16
C LEU A 49 -0.93 -6.49 -3.34
N TRP A 50 -0.53 -7.61 -3.95
CA TRP A 50 -0.48 -8.88 -3.27
C TRP A 50 0.51 -8.85 -2.09
N LYS A 51 1.69 -8.27 -2.32
CA LYS A 51 2.69 -8.12 -1.26
C LYS A 51 2.17 -7.26 -0.11
N LEU A 52 1.50 -6.17 -0.43
CA LEU A 52 0.91 -5.31 0.59
C LEU A 52 -0.16 -6.04 1.39
N ALA A 53 -1.04 -6.75 0.70
CA ALA A 53 -2.11 -7.50 1.34
C ALA A 53 -1.53 -8.57 2.27
N ASP A 54 -0.53 -9.29 1.80
CA ASP A 54 0.11 -10.33 2.58
C ASP A 54 0.81 -9.75 3.81
N PHE A 55 1.56 -8.66 3.63
CA PHE A 55 2.28 -8.03 4.72
C PHE A 55 1.33 -7.49 5.80
N PHE A 56 0.26 -6.82 5.39
CA PHE A 56 -0.71 -6.26 6.34
C PHE A 56 -1.77 -7.25 6.79
N ASP A 57 -1.74 -8.45 6.25
CA ASP A 57 -2.72 -9.51 6.58
C ASP A 57 -4.17 -9.04 6.31
N VAL A 58 -4.37 -8.47 5.13
CA VAL A 58 -5.69 -8.04 4.66
C VAL A 58 -5.89 -8.53 3.23
N SER A 59 -7.11 -8.43 2.73
CA SER A 59 -7.39 -8.79 1.35
C SER A 59 -6.95 -7.70 0.38
N VAL A 60 -6.68 -8.06 -0.86
CA VAL A 60 -6.44 -7.08 -1.91
C VAL A 60 -7.67 -6.20 -2.08
N ASP A 61 -8.87 -6.79 -1.99
CA ASP A 61 -10.11 -6.03 -2.08
C ASP A 61 -10.19 -4.92 -1.05
N TYR A 62 -9.73 -5.18 0.16
CA TYR A 62 -9.68 -4.17 1.20
C TYR A 62 -8.78 -3.00 0.80
N ILE A 63 -7.59 -3.32 0.27
CA ILE A 63 -6.61 -2.28 -0.11
C ILE A 63 -7.14 -1.40 -1.23
N ILE A 64 -7.82 -2.00 -2.22
CA ILE A 64 -8.36 -1.21 -3.34
C ILE A 64 -9.70 -0.57 -3.03
N GLY A 65 -10.24 -0.82 -1.84
CA GLY A 65 -11.50 -0.21 -1.41
C GLY A 65 -12.75 -0.95 -1.87
N ARG A 66 -12.62 -2.17 -2.34
CA ARG A 66 -13.76 -3.00 -2.74
C ARG A 66 -14.13 -3.93 -1.58
N LYS A 67 -15.40 -4.11 -1.39
CA LYS A 67 -15.89 -5.00 -0.34
C LYS A 67 -15.86 -6.46 -0.75
#